data_576610cac6a696aee75e602538046916
#
_entry.id   576610cac6a696aee75e602538046916
#
_cell.length_a   1.000
_cell.length_b   1.000
_cell.length_c   1.000
_cell.angle_alpha   90.00
_cell.angle_beta   90.00
_cell.angle_gamma   90.00
#
_symmetry.space_group_name_H-M   'P 1'
#
loop_
_entity.id
_entity.type
_entity.pdbx_description
1 polymer ?
#
loop_
_entity_poly.entity_id
_entity_poly.type
_entity_poly.pdbx_seq_one_letter_code
_entity_poly.pdbx_strand_id
1 'polypeptide(L)'
;MMNISVIGCSFVGLLNRLRLLKLHPGVRFFIDASAGSGNRAIAAAVLHHLAQVKPDAIVVLWSGINRIDVPMPADWHNAYGAEVSFRKIQDQYWYHSGGFSCGGFYPPTPKILIDYFKSQHLGGTPEYFTDVSMLDIIGTLAILKTQNIPYYSNFIYDVHADYSEYADILFDKPLEHTLGKISPKSHYCSLFPWDQLDTQNTPFEWAKNQNLLDTDQFHPTSDAMHAWFEQFVIPKLDIQPPSNV
;
A
#
# COMPACT_ATOMS: atom_id res chain seq x y z
N MET A 1 -14.65 -17.25 -15.38
CA MET A 1 -14.72 -16.27 -14.28
C MET A 1 -13.32 -15.77 -14.05
N MET A 2 -13.09 -14.48 -14.18
CA MET A 2 -11.77 -13.84 -14.03
C MET A 2 -11.46 -13.62 -12.54
N ASN A 3 -10.25 -13.97 -12.09
CA ASN A 3 -9.80 -13.77 -10.72
C ASN A 3 -8.90 -12.52 -10.67
N ILE A 4 -9.26 -11.54 -9.86
CA ILE A 4 -8.46 -10.32 -9.68
C ILE A 4 -8.06 -10.18 -8.23
N SER A 5 -6.76 -10.07 -7.98
CA SER A 5 -6.25 -9.74 -6.66
C SER A 5 -6.08 -8.23 -6.52
N VAL A 6 -6.58 -7.65 -5.43
CA VAL A 6 -6.45 -6.23 -5.09
C VAL A 6 -5.71 -6.14 -3.76
N ILE A 7 -4.50 -5.62 -3.80
CA ILE A 7 -3.54 -5.70 -2.68
C ILE A 7 -3.04 -4.31 -2.31
N GLY A 8 -3.01 -3.99 -1.03
CA GLY A 8 -2.50 -2.70 -0.56
C GLY A 8 -2.68 -2.48 0.95
N CYS A 9 -2.66 -1.22 1.36
CA CYS A 9 -2.85 -0.81 2.76
C CYS A 9 -4.33 -0.52 3.09
N SER A 10 -4.59 0.36 4.06
CA SER A 10 -5.94 0.77 4.50
C SER A 10 -6.84 1.25 3.36
N PHE A 11 -6.30 1.90 2.33
CA PHE A 11 -7.07 2.38 1.18
C PHE A 11 -7.77 1.22 0.44
N VAL A 12 -7.08 0.12 0.23
CA VAL A 12 -7.69 -1.09 -0.39
C VAL A 12 -8.78 -1.67 0.51
N GLY A 13 -8.64 -1.54 1.82
CA GLY A 13 -9.66 -1.98 2.80
C GLY A 13 -11.00 -1.23 2.68
N LEU A 14 -11.03 -0.08 2.03
CA LEU A 14 -12.25 0.70 1.78
C LEU A 14 -13.10 0.12 0.62
N LEU A 15 -12.52 -0.77 -0.19
CA LEU A 15 -13.24 -1.44 -1.27
C LEU A 15 -14.14 -2.55 -0.72
N ASN A 16 -15.43 -2.44 -0.99
CA ASN A 16 -16.40 -3.47 -0.60
C ASN A 16 -16.50 -4.56 -1.67
N ARG A 17 -16.06 -5.77 -1.33
CA ARG A 17 -16.06 -6.92 -2.24
C ARG A 17 -17.44 -7.24 -2.81
N LEU A 18 -18.50 -7.16 -2.00
CA LEU A 18 -19.86 -7.48 -2.46
C LEU A 18 -20.35 -6.46 -3.47
N ARG A 19 -19.97 -5.18 -3.31
CA ARG A 19 -20.29 -4.13 -4.29
C ARG A 19 -19.57 -4.39 -5.62
N LEU A 20 -18.27 -4.71 -5.59
CA LEU A 20 -17.51 -5.05 -6.79
C LEU A 20 -18.09 -6.28 -7.53
N LEU A 21 -18.50 -7.32 -6.80
CA LEU A 21 -19.13 -8.50 -7.38
C LEU A 21 -20.46 -8.17 -8.06
N LYS A 22 -21.25 -7.22 -7.52
CA LYS A 22 -22.51 -6.78 -8.15
C LYS A 22 -22.26 -5.98 -9.42
N LEU A 23 -21.23 -5.16 -9.46
CA LEU A 23 -20.87 -4.34 -10.62
C LEU A 23 -20.22 -5.19 -11.73
N HIS A 24 -19.48 -6.24 -11.36
CA HIS A 24 -18.72 -7.10 -12.26
C HIS A 24 -19.00 -8.58 -12.00
N PRO A 25 -20.20 -9.10 -12.37
CA PRO A 25 -20.64 -10.46 -12.01
C PRO A 25 -19.77 -11.58 -12.62
N GLY A 26 -18.98 -11.29 -13.66
CA GLY A 26 -18.02 -12.22 -14.27
C GLY A 26 -16.65 -12.25 -13.59
N VAL A 27 -16.44 -11.44 -12.55
CA VAL A 27 -15.14 -11.25 -11.91
C VAL A 27 -15.19 -11.68 -10.44
N ARG A 28 -14.15 -12.37 -9.97
CA ARG A 28 -13.96 -12.69 -8.57
C ARG A 28 -12.82 -11.85 -8.02
N PHE A 29 -13.12 -10.97 -7.06
CA PHE A 29 -12.15 -10.13 -6.40
C PHE A 29 -11.61 -10.77 -5.12
N PHE A 30 -10.28 -10.79 -4.98
CA PHE A 30 -9.56 -11.18 -3.77
C PHE A 30 -8.93 -9.92 -3.20
N ILE A 31 -9.55 -9.35 -2.18
CA ILE A 31 -9.10 -8.12 -1.53
C ILE A 31 -8.19 -8.50 -0.37
N ASP A 32 -6.94 -8.08 -0.42
CA ASP A 32 -5.95 -8.24 0.64
C ASP A 32 -5.45 -6.87 1.07
N ALA A 33 -5.96 -6.39 2.19
CA ALA A 33 -5.70 -5.08 2.74
C ALA A 33 -5.29 -5.18 4.20
N SER A 34 -4.30 -4.38 4.59
CA SER A 34 -3.93 -4.24 5.99
C SER A 34 -3.54 -2.79 6.30
N ALA A 35 -4.22 -2.20 7.28
CA ALA A 35 -3.94 -0.83 7.70
C ALA A 35 -2.48 -0.69 8.14
N GLY A 36 -1.81 0.38 7.69
CA GLY A 36 -0.43 0.64 8.04
C GLY A 36 0.63 -0.16 7.27
N SER A 37 0.24 -1.10 6.39
CA SER A 37 1.22 -1.87 5.58
C SER A 37 2.18 -0.97 4.83
N GLY A 38 3.45 -1.30 4.90
CA GLY A 38 4.48 -0.77 4.03
C GLY A 38 4.66 -1.60 2.75
N ASN A 39 5.58 -1.17 1.91
CA ASN A 39 5.72 -1.74 0.57
C ASN A 39 6.31 -3.16 0.57
N ARG A 40 7.10 -3.50 1.58
CA ARG A 40 7.63 -4.87 1.73
C ARG A 40 6.52 -5.90 2.01
N ALA A 41 5.60 -5.61 2.93
CA ALA A 41 4.47 -6.50 3.21
C ALA A 41 3.49 -6.56 2.03
N ILE A 42 3.30 -5.46 1.31
CA ILE A 42 2.51 -5.43 0.07
C ILE A 42 3.16 -6.33 -0.99
N ALA A 43 4.47 -6.21 -1.22
CA ALA A 43 5.21 -7.06 -2.15
C ALA A 43 5.10 -8.55 -1.78
N ALA A 44 5.29 -8.89 -0.49
CA ALA A 44 5.12 -10.26 -0.02
C ALA A 44 3.70 -10.79 -0.24
N ALA A 45 2.66 -9.96 -0.04
CA ALA A 45 1.28 -10.33 -0.34
C ALA A 45 1.05 -10.58 -1.84
N VAL A 46 1.63 -9.76 -2.72
CA VAL A 46 1.58 -10.00 -4.18
C VAL A 46 2.16 -11.36 -4.53
N LEU A 47 3.35 -11.68 -4.02
CA LEU A 47 3.99 -12.97 -4.27
C LEU A 47 3.18 -14.14 -3.71
N HIS A 48 2.56 -13.98 -2.54
CA HIS A 48 1.65 -14.98 -1.98
C HIS A 48 0.43 -15.21 -2.88
N HIS A 49 -0.21 -14.13 -3.37
CA HIS A 49 -1.34 -14.26 -4.28
C HIS A 49 -0.96 -14.91 -5.61
N LEU A 50 0.20 -14.60 -6.17
CA LEU A 50 0.71 -15.28 -7.36
C LEU A 50 0.83 -16.79 -7.14
N ALA A 51 1.35 -17.20 -6.00
CA ALA A 51 1.56 -18.62 -5.68
C ALA A 51 0.26 -19.37 -5.36
N GLN A 52 -0.65 -18.77 -4.60
CA GLN A 52 -1.80 -19.46 -4.01
C GLN A 52 -3.13 -19.17 -4.73
N VAL A 53 -3.36 -17.90 -5.08
CA VAL A 53 -4.62 -17.47 -5.73
C VAL A 53 -4.55 -17.66 -7.24
N LYS A 54 -3.36 -17.49 -7.82
CA LYS A 54 -3.11 -17.53 -9.27
C LYS A 54 -4.07 -16.61 -10.02
N PRO A 55 -4.02 -15.30 -9.74
CA PRO A 55 -4.95 -14.34 -10.32
C PRO A 55 -4.70 -14.16 -11.82
N ASP A 56 -5.76 -13.83 -12.55
CA ASP A 56 -5.69 -13.44 -13.97
C ASP A 56 -5.20 -12.00 -14.14
N ALA A 57 -5.40 -11.15 -13.12
CA ALA A 57 -4.86 -9.80 -13.04
C ALA A 57 -4.63 -9.34 -11.60
N ILE A 58 -3.74 -8.38 -11.40
CA ILE A 58 -3.41 -7.84 -10.08
C ILE A 58 -3.53 -6.33 -10.06
N VAL A 59 -4.13 -5.80 -8.99
CA VAL A 59 -4.10 -4.39 -8.63
C VAL A 59 -3.22 -4.24 -7.40
N VAL A 60 -2.21 -3.37 -7.48
CA VAL A 60 -1.34 -3.07 -6.35
C VAL A 60 -1.42 -1.58 -6.03
N LEU A 61 -1.84 -1.25 -4.81
CA LEU A 61 -1.76 0.10 -4.29
C LEU A 61 -0.65 0.18 -3.25
N TRP A 62 0.47 0.76 -3.68
CA TRP A 62 1.65 0.95 -2.86
C TRP A 62 1.39 2.00 -1.79
N SER A 63 1.95 1.78 -0.64
CA SER A 63 1.89 2.66 0.50
C SER A 63 2.99 3.73 0.45
N GLY A 64 3.05 4.57 1.48
CA GLY A 64 4.16 5.50 1.66
C GLY A 64 5.51 4.81 1.75
N ILE A 65 6.51 5.42 1.17
CA ILE A 65 7.87 4.87 1.09
C ILE A 65 8.61 4.83 2.44
N ASN A 66 8.14 5.57 3.41
CA ASN A 66 8.70 5.64 4.76
C ASN A 66 8.12 4.60 5.73
N ARG A 67 7.24 3.70 5.26
CA ARG A 67 6.69 2.64 6.10
C ARG A 67 7.60 1.42 6.10
N ILE A 68 7.85 0.89 7.30
CA ILE A 68 8.68 -0.30 7.50
C ILE A 68 7.81 -1.44 7.97
N ASP A 69 7.99 -2.60 7.36
CA ASP A 69 7.38 -3.85 7.76
C ASP A 69 8.45 -4.79 8.30
N VAL A 70 8.12 -5.48 9.38
CA VAL A 70 8.99 -6.49 9.97
C VAL A 70 8.28 -7.83 10.01
N PRO A 71 8.84 -8.86 9.37
CA PRO A 71 8.33 -10.22 9.52
C PRO A 71 8.66 -10.74 10.92
N MET A 72 7.66 -11.28 11.63
CA MET A 72 7.80 -11.80 12.98
C MET A 72 7.19 -13.19 13.09
N PRO A 73 7.74 -14.06 13.96
CA PRO A 73 7.16 -15.37 14.25
C PRO A 73 5.78 -15.26 14.91
N ALA A 74 4.99 -16.33 14.78
CA ALA A 74 3.61 -16.36 15.30
C ALA A 74 3.52 -16.25 16.82
N ASP A 75 4.50 -16.77 17.54
CA ASP A 75 4.58 -16.68 19.00
C ASP A 75 4.75 -15.23 19.47
N TRP A 76 5.45 -14.42 18.71
CA TRP A 76 5.59 -13.01 18.97
C TRP A 76 4.26 -12.26 18.82
N HIS A 77 3.44 -12.65 17.83
CA HIS A 77 2.09 -12.12 17.67
C HIS A 77 1.21 -12.40 18.90
N ASN A 78 1.31 -13.60 19.47
CA ASN A 78 0.54 -13.95 20.67
C ASN A 78 0.90 -13.09 21.89
N ALA A 79 2.14 -12.62 21.96
CA ALA A 79 2.62 -11.77 23.05
C ALA A 79 2.29 -10.28 22.87
N TYR A 80 2.28 -9.79 21.63
CA TYR A 80 2.24 -8.34 21.36
C TYR A 80 1.22 -7.92 20.30
N GLY A 81 0.59 -8.85 19.61
CA GLY A 81 -0.22 -8.58 18.41
C GLY A 81 -1.49 -7.77 18.64
N ALA A 82 -1.98 -7.69 19.91
CA ALA A 82 -3.15 -6.88 20.24
C ALA A 82 -2.85 -5.36 20.17
N GLU A 83 -1.58 -4.96 20.21
CA GLU A 83 -1.14 -3.58 20.30
C GLU A 83 -0.63 -3.00 18.98
N VAL A 84 -0.52 -3.83 17.94
CA VAL A 84 0.09 -3.43 16.65
C VAL A 84 -0.72 -3.88 15.47
N SER A 85 -0.74 -3.05 14.44
CA SER A 85 -1.28 -3.43 13.13
C SER A 85 -0.38 -4.47 12.48
N PHE A 86 -0.98 -5.52 11.91
CA PHE A 86 -0.24 -6.59 11.25
C PHE A 86 -1.02 -7.14 10.04
N ARG A 87 -0.27 -7.78 9.14
CA ARG A 87 -0.81 -8.62 8.06
C ARG A 87 -0.30 -10.04 8.24
N LYS A 88 -1.20 -11.02 8.18
CA LYS A 88 -0.80 -12.43 8.15
C LYS A 88 -0.68 -12.89 6.70
N ILE A 89 0.51 -13.38 6.33
CA ILE A 89 0.79 -13.98 5.02
C ILE A 89 1.32 -15.37 5.30
N GLN A 90 0.56 -16.42 4.97
CA GLN A 90 0.81 -17.80 5.38
C GLN A 90 0.95 -17.90 6.92
N ASP A 91 2.06 -18.42 7.40
CA ASP A 91 2.35 -18.58 8.84
C ASP A 91 3.22 -17.45 9.40
N GLN A 92 3.45 -16.39 8.62
CA GLN A 92 4.25 -15.25 9.01
C GLN A 92 3.39 -14.02 9.25
N TYR A 93 3.63 -13.35 10.36
CA TYR A 93 3.03 -12.06 10.68
C TYR A 93 3.98 -10.94 10.27
N TRP A 94 3.44 -9.96 9.55
CA TRP A 94 4.14 -8.76 9.13
C TRP A 94 3.62 -7.59 9.96
N TYR A 95 4.46 -7.09 10.85
CA TYR A 95 4.12 -5.95 11.68
C TYR A 95 4.43 -4.66 10.95
N HIS A 96 3.54 -3.71 11.08
CA HIS A 96 3.63 -2.42 10.44
C HIS A 96 3.93 -1.35 11.48
N SER A 97 4.92 -0.53 11.21
CA SER A 97 5.27 0.61 12.05
C SER A 97 4.23 1.75 11.98
N GLY A 98 3.21 1.60 11.14
CA GLY A 98 2.20 2.64 10.90
C GLY A 98 2.70 3.82 10.06
N GLY A 99 3.95 4.08 10.10
CA GLY A 99 4.69 5.13 9.43
C GLY A 99 5.94 5.41 10.23
N PHE A 100 7.08 5.27 9.61
CA PHE A 100 8.32 5.76 10.14
C PHE A 100 8.58 7.12 9.51
N SER A 101 8.51 8.17 10.29
CA SER A 101 9.15 9.43 9.92
C SER A 101 10.57 9.42 10.50
N CYS A 102 11.51 10.08 9.83
CA CYS A 102 12.92 10.17 10.25
C CYS A 102 13.12 10.85 11.63
N GLY A 103 12.34 10.53 12.61
CA GLY A 103 12.37 11.11 13.96
C GLY A 103 11.40 10.45 14.92
N GLY A 104 10.50 9.59 14.47
CA GLY A 104 9.54 8.98 15.37
C GLY A 104 8.77 7.81 14.80
N PHE A 105 8.24 7.00 15.69
CA PHE A 105 7.35 5.90 15.37
C PHE A 105 5.91 6.33 15.65
N TYR A 106 4.99 5.87 14.82
CA TYR A 106 3.57 6.06 15.06
C TYR A 106 3.15 5.36 16.36
N PRO A 107 2.51 6.04 17.34
CA PRO A 107 1.97 5.40 18.52
C PRO A 107 0.75 4.53 18.14
N PRO A 108 0.53 3.37 18.74
CA PRO A 108 1.30 2.80 19.84
C PRO A 108 2.29 1.72 19.32
N THR A 109 3.50 2.09 18.93
CA THR A 109 4.50 1.08 18.59
C THR A 109 5.15 0.55 19.86
N PRO A 110 5.13 -0.76 20.13
CA PRO A 110 5.78 -1.33 21.30
C PRO A 110 7.27 -0.98 21.35
N LYS A 111 7.75 -0.67 22.58
CA LYS A 111 9.15 -0.27 22.78
C LYS A 111 10.16 -1.25 22.20
N ILE A 112 9.86 -2.55 22.27
CA ILE A 112 10.74 -3.60 21.73
C ILE A 112 10.90 -3.48 20.20
N LEU A 113 9.84 -3.12 19.47
CA LEU A 113 9.93 -2.83 18.03
C LEU A 113 10.73 -1.57 17.77
N ILE A 114 10.52 -0.53 18.57
CA ILE A 114 11.30 0.71 18.49
C ILE A 114 12.79 0.40 18.69
N ASP A 115 13.13 -0.35 19.70
CA ASP A 115 14.51 -0.72 20.01
C ASP A 115 15.10 -1.61 18.90
N TYR A 116 14.32 -2.55 18.37
CA TYR A 116 14.73 -3.36 17.21
C TYR A 116 15.01 -2.49 15.99
N PHE A 117 14.09 -1.62 15.60
CA PHE A 117 14.30 -0.72 14.47
C PHE A 117 15.50 0.19 14.68
N LYS A 118 15.69 0.73 15.89
CA LYS A 118 16.86 1.52 16.22
C LYS A 118 18.16 0.71 16.09
N SER A 119 18.16 -0.55 16.49
CA SER A 119 19.34 -1.42 16.38
C SER A 119 19.69 -1.82 14.95
N GLN A 120 18.69 -2.03 14.11
CA GLN A 120 18.88 -2.47 12.72
C GLN A 120 19.05 -1.31 11.74
N HIS A 121 18.46 -0.16 12.06
CA HIS A 121 18.34 0.99 11.13
C HIS A 121 18.86 2.29 11.74
N LEU A 122 19.76 2.20 12.73
CA LEU A 122 20.43 3.35 13.29
C LEU A 122 21.14 4.15 12.18
N GLY A 123 20.61 5.33 11.86
CA GLY A 123 21.11 6.16 10.79
C GLY A 123 20.43 5.97 9.44
N GLY A 124 19.29 5.27 9.40
CA GLY A 124 18.46 5.21 8.20
C GLY A 124 18.05 6.64 7.77
N THR A 125 18.53 7.05 6.60
CA THR A 125 18.18 8.34 6.01
C THR A 125 16.89 8.20 5.19
N PRO A 126 16.21 9.30 4.82
CA PRO A 126 15.10 9.27 3.85
C PRO A 126 15.47 8.53 2.56
N GLU A 127 16.72 8.64 2.11
CA GLU A 127 17.26 7.94 0.96
C GLU A 127 17.21 6.42 1.15
N TYR A 128 17.67 5.93 2.30
CA TYR A 128 17.66 4.50 2.62
C TYR A 128 16.24 3.91 2.56
N PHE A 129 15.25 4.57 3.19
CA PHE A 129 13.87 4.09 3.17
C PHE A 129 13.25 4.14 1.78
N THR A 130 13.58 5.19 1.02
CA THR A 130 13.18 5.30 -0.39
C THR A 130 13.78 4.14 -1.19
N ASP A 131 15.07 3.87 -1.04
CA ASP A 131 15.78 2.82 -1.77
C ASP A 131 15.21 1.44 -1.46
N VAL A 132 14.95 1.12 -0.18
CA VAL A 132 14.35 -0.16 0.23
C VAL A 132 12.95 -0.33 -0.36
N SER A 133 12.09 0.68 -0.24
CA SER A 133 10.74 0.63 -0.82
C SER A 133 10.77 0.48 -2.34
N MET A 134 11.65 1.21 -3.02
CA MET A 134 11.80 1.11 -4.48
C MET A 134 12.24 -0.27 -4.92
N LEU A 135 13.18 -0.90 -4.21
CA LEU A 135 13.62 -2.27 -4.53
C LEU A 135 12.48 -3.27 -4.41
N ASP A 136 11.67 -3.19 -3.35
CA ASP A 136 10.51 -4.06 -3.15
C ASP A 136 9.49 -3.88 -4.30
N ILE A 137 9.24 -2.64 -4.73
CA ILE A 137 8.33 -2.33 -5.84
C ILE A 137 8.90 -2.80 -7.18
N ILE A 138 10.14 -2.42 -7.51
CA ILE A 138 10.81 -2.80 -8.77
C ILE A 138 10.84 -4.32 -8.92
N GLY A 139 11.25 -5.03 -7.86
CA GLY A 139 11.30 -6.49 -7.87
C GLY A 139 9.93 -7.12 -8.12
N THR A 140 8.90 -6.60 -7.49
CA THR A 140 7.52 -7.10 -7.65
C THR A 140 7.01 -6.85 -9.08
N LEU A 141 7.16 -5.64 -9.61
CA LEU A 141 6.73 -5.30 -10.98
C LEU A 141 7.50 -6.12 -12.04
N ALA A 142 8.80 -6.36 -11.82
CA ALA A 142 9.59 -7.21 -12.70
C ALA A 142 9.08 -8.66 -12.72
N ILE A 143 8.66 -9.21 -11.58
CA ILE A 143 8.07 -10.55 -11.49
C ILE A 143 6.74 -10.60 -12.23
N LEU A 144 5.83 -9.64 -12.01
CA LEU A 144 4.55 -9.56 -12.70
C LEU A 144 4.74 -9.51 -14.22
N LYS A 145 5.65 -8.67 -14.68
CA LYS A 145 6.00 -8.55 -16.10
C LYS A 145 6.58 -9.85 -16.68
N THR A 146 7.50 -10.49 -15.97
CA THR A 146 8.13 -11.75 -16.41
C THR A 146 7.10 -12.89 -16.50
N GLN A 147 6.10 -12.91 -15.62
CA GLN A 147 5.02 -13.89 -15.65
C GLN A 147 3.88 -13.52 -16.59
N ASN A 148 3.96 -12.39 -17.30
CA ASN A 148 2.91 -11.86 -18.17
C ASN A 148 1.56 -11.71 -17.47
N ILE A 149 1.56 -11.34 -16.20
CA ILE A 149 0.33 -11.06 -15.45
C ILE A 149 -0.08 -9.61 -15.71
N PRO A 150 -1.26 -9.35 -16.27
CA PRO A 150 -1.80 -8.00 -16.36
C PRO A 150 -1.89 -7.36 -14.97
N TYR A 151 -1.46 -6.11 -14.85
CA TYR A 151 -1.55 -5.43 -13.57
C TYR A 151 -1.84 -3.93 -13.71
N TYR A 152 -2.47 -3.39 -12.68
CA TYR A 152 -2.55 -1.96 -12.40
C TYR A 152 -1.71 -1.68 -11.15
N SER A 153 -0.88 -0.66 -11.21
CA SER A 153 0.02 -0.29 -10.10
C SER A 153 -0.02 1.21 -9.87
N ASN A 154 -0.24 1.62 -8.62
CA ASN A 154 -0.23 3.03 -8.24
C ASN A 154 0.19 3.18 -6.78
N PHE A 155 0.60 4.40 -6.39
CA PHE A 155 0.69 4.78 -4.99
C PHE A 155 -0.68 5.24 -4.48
N ILE A 156 -0.88 5.20 -3.15
CA ILE A 156 -2.11 5.69 -2.52
C ILE A 156 -2.20 7.22 -2.53
N TYR A 157 -1.07 7.91 -2.67
CA TYR A 157 -0.95 9.38 -2.79
C TYR A 157 0.26 9.73 -3.65
N ASP A 158 0.38 11.00 -4.05
CA ASP A 158 1.53 11.49 -4.82
C ASP A 158 2.79 11.49 -3.96
N VAL A 159 3.70 10.56 -4.21
CA VAL A 159 4.96 10.41 -3.46
C VAL A 159 5.97 11.53 -3.71
N HIS A 160 5.68 12.46 -4.62
CA HIS A 160 6.48 13.65 -4.86
C HIS A 160 5.95 14.89 -4.13
N ALA A 161 4.70 14.85 -3.68
CA ALA A 161 4.07 15.95 -2.96
C ALA A 161 4.56 16.07 -1.52
N ASP A 162 4.35 17.25 -0.96
CA ASP A 162 4.59 17.52 0.46
C ASP A 162 3.26 17.43 1.23
N TYR A 163 3.20 16.50 2.17
CA TYR A 163 2.04 16.26 3.02
C TYR A 163 2.28 16.65 4.48
N SER A 164 3.22 17.54 4.74
CA SER A 164 3.51 18.01 6.11
C SER A 164 2.27 18.59 6.81
N GLU A 165 1.34 19.19 6.05
CA GLU A 165 0.07 19.71 6.56
C GLU A 165 -0.85 18.65 7.19
N TYR A 166 -0.68 17.37 6.81
CA TYR A 166 -1.45 16.25 7.36
C TYR A 166 -0.77 15.58 8.56
N ALA A 167 0.45 15.96 8.87
CA ALA A 167 1.19 15.38 9.99
C ALA A 167 0.48 15.61 11.33
N ASP A 168 -0.05 16.83 11.52
CA ASP A 168 -0.76 17.20 12.75
C ASP A 168 -2.12 16.51 12.88
N ILE A 169 -2.74 16.12 11.77
CA ILE A 169 -4.03 15.42 11.75
C ILE A 169 -3.86 13.94 12.09
N LEU A 170 -2.79 13.32 11.58
CA LEU A 170 -2.53 11.90 11.74
C LEU A 170 -1.73 11.56 13.01
N PHE A 171 -1.02 12.54 13.57
CA PHE A 171 -0.10 12.34 14.65
C PHE A 171 -0.20 13.52 15.63
N ASP A 172 -0.45 13.28 16.89
CA ASP A 172 -0.52 14.28 17.96
C ASP A 172 0.76 15.13 18.15
N LYS A 173 1.71 15.04 17.26
CA LYS A 173 2.97 15.80 17.28
C LYS A 173 3.36 16.16 15.86
N PRO A 174 3.84 17.41 15.64
CA PRO A 174 4.39 17.79 14.35
C PRO A 174 5.53 16.85 13.98
N LEU A 175 5.42 16.20 12.85
CA LEU A 175 6.50 15.42 12.27
C LEU A 175 7.44 16.40 11.55
N GLU A 176 8.69 16.43 11.96
CA GLU A 176 9.70 17.29 11.35
C GLU A 176 10.01 16.93 9.89
N HIS A 177 9.33 15.88 9.33
CA HIS A 177 9.65 15.33 8.03
C HIS A 177 8.41 15.02 7.21
N THR A 178 8.54 15.20 5.91
CA THR A 178 7.52 14.93 4.90
C THR A 178 7.10 13.46 4.88
N LEU A 179 5.82 13.21 5.11
CA LEU A 179 5.24 11.87 5.04
C LEU A 179 5.44 11.29 3.63
N GLY A 180 6.27 10.27 3.54
CA GLY A 180 6.32 9.41 2.37
C GLY A 180 6.87 10.03 1.08
N LYS A 181 7.48 11.21 1.14
CA LYS A 181 8.09 11.82 -0.04
C LYS A 181 9.34 11.07 -0.47
N ILE A 182 9.42 10.79 -1.76
CA ILE A 182 10.62 10.20 -2.35
C ILE A 182 11.79 11.18 -2.22
N SER A 183 12.91 10.71 -1.67
CA SER A 183 14.14 11.49 -1.70
C SER A 183 14.68 11.54 -3.14
N PRO A 184 14.91 12.75 -3.69
CA PRO A 184 15.51 12.88 -5.01
C PRO A 184 16.97 12.40 -5.04
N LYS A 185 17.57 12.13 -3.89
CA LYS A 185 18.93 11.58 -3.74
C LYS A 185 18.95 10.08 -3.69
N SER A 186 17.79 9.39 -3.75
CA SER A 186 17.72 7.93 -3.81
C SER A 186 18.48 7.41 -5.02
N HIS A 187 19.26 6.34 -4.79
CA HIS A 187 20.06 5.70 -5.83
C HIS A 187 19.20 5.06 -6.94
N TYR A 188 17.97 4.68 -6.60
CA TYR A 188 17.08 3.94 -7.50
C TYR A 188 16.05 4.82 -8.20
N CYS A 189 15.96 6.12 -7.89
CA CYS A 189 14.99 7.02 -8.53
C CYS A 189 15.07 7.01 -10.06
N SER A 190 16.29 6.97 -10.62
CA SER A 190 16.50 6.94 -12.07
C SER A 190 16.21 5.59 -12.73
N LEU A 191 16.17 4.53 -11.92
CA LEU A 191 15.90 3.15 -12.39
C LEU A 191 14.45 2.75 -12.16
N PHE A 192 13.69 3.56 -11.45
CA PHE A 192 12.32 3.25 -11.08
C PHE A 192 11.41 3.32 -12.31
N PRO A 193 10.56 2.30 -12.55
CA PRO A 193 9.72 2.22 -13.74
C PRO A 193 8.47 3.10 -13.61
N TRP A 194 8.64 4.42 -13.60
CA TRP A 194 7.57 5.41 -13.44
C TRP A 194 6.46 5.26 -14.49
N ASP A 195 6.81 4.82 -15.69
CA ASP A 195 5.90 4.56 -16.80
C ASP A 195 4.95 3.38 -16.55
N GLN A 196 5.25 2.54 -15.55
CA GLN A 196 4.43 1.39 -15.18
C GLN A 196 3.47 1.70 -14.01
N LEU A 197 3.48 2.93 -13.50
CA LEU A 197 2.58 3.40 -12.45
C LEU A 197 1.73 4.55 -12.96
N ASP A 198 0.46 4.58 -12.55
CA ASP A 198 -0.45 5.69 -12.84
C ASP A 198 -0.31 6.77 -11.75
N THR A 199 0.84 7.47 -11.75
CA THR A 199 1.17 8.45 -10.70
C THR A 199 0.32 9.72 -10.71
N GLN A 200 -0.46 9.97 -11.78
CA GLN A 200 -1.28 11.17 -11.92
C GLN A 200 -2.67 11.04 -11.26
N ASN A 201 -3.14 9.81 -11.07
CA ASN A 201 -4.49 9.52 -10.61
C ASN A 201 -4.46 8.70 -9.31
N THR A 202 -3.73 9.19 -8.31
CA THR A 202 -3.70 8.50 -7.02
C THR A 202 -5.05 8.65 -6.30
N PRO A 203 -5.50 7.65 -5.53
CA PRO A 203 -6.82 7.70 -4.90
C PRO A 203 -6.96 8.86 -3.91
N PHE A 204 -5.89 9.26 -3.22
CA PHE A 204 -5.94 10.37 -2.28
C PHE A 204 -6.15 11.71 -2.99
N GLU A 205 -5.31 12.08 -3.97
CA GLU A 205 -5.42 13.36 -4.69
C GLU A 205 -6.74 13.45 -5.41
N TRP A 206 -7.20 12.35 -6.01
CA TRP A 206 -8.48 12.34 -6.68
C TRP A 206 -9.64 12.61 -5.69
N ALA A 207 -9.67 11.91 -4.55
CA ALA A 207 -10.69 12.11 -3.52
C ALA A 207 -10.63 13.52 -2.91
N LYS A 208 -9.43 14.03 -2.64
CA LYS A 208 -9.19 15.38 -2.13
C LYS A 208 -9.77 16.43 -3.10
N ASN A 209 -9.48 16.31 -4.38
CA ASN A 209 -9.96 17.25 -5.42
C ASN A 209 -11.48 17.21 -5.61
N GLN A 210 -12.12 16.10 -5.23
CA GLN A 210 -13.58 15.95 -5.27
C GLN A 210 -14.28 16.27 -3.93
N ASN A 211 -13.52 16.66 -2.88
CA ASN A 211 -14.01 16.82 -1.50
C ASN A 211 -14.67 15.53 -0.94
N LEU A 212 -14.07 14.38 -1.23
CA LEU A 212 -14.58 13.05 -0.86
C LEU A 212 -13.66 12.33 0.13
N LEU A 213 -12.89 13.07 0.93
CA LEU A 213 -12.13 12.51 2.05
C LEU A 213 -13.07 12.23 3.23
N ASP A 214 -12.71 11.23 4.02
CA ASP A 214 -13.39 10.88 5.28
C ASP A 214 -13.08 11.93 6.37
N THR A 215 -13.67 11.76 7.54
CA THR A 215 -13.52 12.66 8.70
C THR A 215 -12.09 12.81 9.19
N ASP A 216 -11.23 11.84 8.93
CA ASP A 216 -9.79 11.91 9.22
C ASP A 216 -9.00 12.78 8.23
N GLN A 217 -9.67 13.33 7.20
CA GLN A 217 -9.11 14.18 6.14
C GLN A 217 -7.95 13.54 5.36
N PHE A 218 -7.73 12.24 5.50
CA PHE A 218 -6.66 11.51 4.82
C PHE A 218 -7.16 10.32 4.00
N HIS A 219 -8.10 9.53 4.52
CA HIS A 219 -8.65 8.44 3.75
C HIS A 219 -9.78 8.92 2.83
N PRO A 220 -9.86 8.42 1.58
CA PRO A 220 -11.08 8.55 0.79
C PRO A 220 -12.26 7.90 1.53
N THR A 221 -13.47 8.41 1.32
CA THR A 221 -14.66 7.65 1.71
C THR A 221 -14.73 6.32 0.93
N SER A 222 -15.45 5.32 1.45
CA SER A 222 -15.62 4.05 0.73
C SER A 222 -16.24 4.26 -0.66
N ASP A 223 -17.21 5.17 -0.78
CA ASP A 223 -17.84 5.50 -2.08
C ASP A 223 -16.84 6.15 -3.04
N ALA A 224 -16.01 7.07 -2.54
CA ALA A 224 -14.94 7.67 -3.34
C ALA A 224 -13.95 6.62 -3.83
N MET A 225 -13.52 5.71 -2.95
CA MET A 225 -12.59 4.65 -3.33
C MET A 225 -13.17 3.72 -4.41
N HIS A 226 -14.47 3.40 -4.33
CA HIS A 226 -15.15 2.65 -5.39
C HIS A 226 -15.23 3.43 -6.70
N ALA A 227 -15.62 4.72 -6.67
CA ALA A 227 -15.70 5.54 -7.86
C ALA A 227 -14.33 5.70 -8.53
N TRP A 228 -13.29 5.91 -7.75
CA TRP A 228 -11.92 5.94 -8.24
C TRP A 228 -11.52 4.61 -8.91
N PHE A 229 -11.82 3.48 -8.26
CA PHE A 229 -11.50 2.16 -8.76
C PHE A 229 -12.18 1.86 -10.11
N GLU A 230 -13.47 2.19 -10.23
CA GLU A 230 -14.24 2.06 -11.47
C GLU A 230 -13.70 2.95 -12.59
N GLN A 231 -13.30 4.17 -12.25
CA GLN A 231 -12.85 5.16 -13.23
C GLN A 231 -11.44 4.88 -13.77
N PHE A 232 -10.52 4.45 -12.90
CA PHE A 232 -9.09 4.39 -13.26
C PHE A 232 -8.53 2.96 -13.31
N VAL A 233 -9.05 2.02 -12.55
CA VAL A 233 -8.50 0.67 -12.45
C VAL A 233 -9.19 -0.28 -13.45
N ILE A 234 -10.50 -0.35 -13.40
CA ILE A 234 -11.28 -1.29 -14.24
C ILE A 234 -10.96 -1.16 -15.74
N PRO A 235 -10.92 0.06 -16.33
CA PRO A 235 -10.59 0.22 -17.74
C PRO A 235 -9.18 -0.24 -18.12
N LYS A 236 -8.23 -0.17 -17.18
CA LYS A 236 -6.84 -0.56 -17.42
C LYS A 236 -6.63 -2.08 -17.38
N LEU A 237 -7.53 -2.82 -16.74
CA LEU A 237 -7.48 -4.28 -16.68
C LEU A 237 -8.25 -4.96 -17.82
N ASP A 238 -8.77 -4.17 -18.76
CA ASP A 238 -9.60 -4.65 -19.90
C ASP A 238 -10.77 -5.54 -19.46
N ILE A 239 -11.35 -5.20 -18.31
CA ILE A 239 -12.53 -5.88 -17.78
C ILE A 239 -13.72 -5.40 -18.59
N GLN A 240 -14.20 -6.26 -19.47
CA GLN A 240 -15.40 -5.96 -20.26
C GLN A 240 -16.63 -5.87 -19.34
N PRO A 241 -17.44 -4.79 -19.46
CA PRO A 241 -18.72 -4.75 -18.76
C PRO A 241 -19.56 -5.96 -19.19
N PRO A 242 -20.41 -6.51 -18.31
CA PRO A 242 -21.30 -7.59 -18.69
C PRO A 242 -22.07 -7.17 -19.94
N SER A 243 -21.94 -7.95 -21.01
CA SER A 243 -22.80 -7.78 -22.17
C SER A 243 -24.23 -7.85 -21.67
N ASN A 244 -24.98 -6.75 -21.84
CA ASN A 244 -26.40 -6.72 -21.52
C ASN A 244 -27.08 -7.89 -22.24
N VAL A 245 -27.39 -8.94 -21.48
CA VAL A 245 -28.22 -10.07 -21.91
C VAL A 245 -29.66 -9.71 -21.63
#